data_617a73c391e744ba881b73de1f42c507
#
_entry.id   617a73c391e744ba881b73de1f42c507
#
_cell.length_a   1.000
_cell.length_b   1.000
_cell.length_c   1.000
_cell.angle_alpha   90.00
_cell.angle_beta   90.00
_cell.angle_gamma   90.00
#
_symmetry.space_group_name_H-M   'P 1'
#
loop_
_entity.id
_entity.type
_entity.pdbx_description
1 polymer ?
#
loop_
_entity_poly.entity_id
_entity_poly.type
_entity_poly.pdbx_seq_one_letter_code
_entity_poly.pdbx_strand_id
1 'polypeptide(L)'
;MTTAEKLAQLDAHSARVLRCGGPKAVEKQHALGKRTARERIELLMDTGTFTEVDRFVRHRCTSFGMGDKDIPADGVVTGYGKIDGRTVFVYAQDFTAQGGSLGEMHAAKICKIMDMALEAGCPVVGLCDSGGARIQEAVDALSGYGQIFYRNACSSGRIPQISVIMGPCAGGAVYSPALTDLIVMVEKESQMFITGPAVVAATTGEEISAEDLGGADTHTTMSGVAHLSARSEEEALGAVRCLLSYLPSKAGDRPPLMNFTEHEELQPLLDTVIPDDSSLPYDMHDVVRILLDEDSVMELQPYYADNIITCFGRLGGHSVGVIANQPFSMGGSLDINASDKAARFIQLCDAFGIPLINLVDVPGFLPGADQEHAGIIRHGAKLLYVYSVAEVPKLTVVLRKAYGGSYLAMCSKDLGADFVYAWPTAEIAVMGAAGAANVVFRKEIQAAEDPKAARREKIQLYSEQFATPYMAASRGFVDLVIRPSETRARLLVALELLINKERQPHPRGNMPL
;
A
#
# COMPACT_ATOMS: atom_id res chain seq x y z
N MET A 1 28.91 39.65 -27.37
CA MET A 1 27.75 38.77 -27.50
C MET A 1 26.49 39.55 -27.19
N THR A 2 25.59 39.66 -28.12
CA THR A 2 24.30 40.35 -27.99
C THR A 2 23.29 39.54 -27.21
N THR A 3 22.18 40.13 -26.75
CA THR A 3 21.09 39.38 -26.09
C THR A 3 20.50 38.30 -27.00
N ALA A 4 20.35 38.61 -28.31
CA ALA A 4 19.87 37.62 -29.28
C ALA A 4 20.80 36.43 -29.42
N GLU A 5 22.13 36.63 -29.42
CA GLU A 5 23.11 35.52 -29.43
C GLU A 5 23.04 34.69 -28.14
N LYS A 6 22.81 35.32 -26.97
CA LYS A 6 22.65 34.61 -25.69
C LYS A 6 21.35 33.78 -25.66
N LEU A 7 20.25 34.30 -26.22
CA LEU A 7 19.00 33.56 -26.35
C LEU A 7 19.15 32.36 -27.29
N ALA A 8 19.80 32.55 -28.44
CA ALA A 8 20.09 31.42 -29.35
C ALA A 8 20.99 30.34 -28.68
N GLN A 9 21.94 30.73 -27.83
CA GLN A 9 22.70 29.76 -27.03
C GLN A 9 21.84 29.01 -26.03
N LEU A 10 20.92 29.69 -25.33
CA LEU A 10 19.96 29.00 -24.42
C LEU A 10 19.15 27.97 -25.16
N ASP A 11 18.63 28.32 -26.34
CA ASP A 11 17.86 27.41 -27.19
C ASP A 11 18.70 26.21 -27.64
N ALA A 12 19.95 26.44 -28.04
CA ALA A 12 20.85 25.35 -28.43
C ALA A 12 21.19 24.42 -27.26
N HIS A 13 21.46 24.97 -26.07
CA HIS A 13 21.68 24.15 -24.86
C HIS A 13 20.44 23.37 -24.46
N SER A 14 19.27 23.98 -24.51
CA SER A 14 17.98 23.32 -24.23
C SER A 14 17.73 22.19 -25.21
N ALA A 15 17.88 22.44 -26.52
CA ALA A 15 17.71 21.41 -27.54
C ALA A 15 18.67 20.23 -27.37
N ARG A 16 19.91 20.49 -26.92
CA ARG A 16 20.88 19.41 -26.60
C ARG A 16 20.38 18.53 -25.47
N VAL A 17 19.92 19.10 -24.36
CA VAL A 17 19.43 18.34 -23.20
C VAL A 17 18.16 17.56 -23.53
N LEU A 18 17.24 18.16 -24.34
CA LEU A 18 16.00 17.52 -24.75
C LEU A 18 16.20 16.29 -25.66
N ARG A 19 17.40 16.11 -26.25
CA ARG A 19 17.72 14.91 -27.04
C ARG A 19 17.84 13.62 -26.19
N CYS A 20 17.80 13.72 -24.87
CA CYS A 20 18.02 12.58 -23.97
C CYS A 20 19.37 11.89 -24.27
N GLY A 21 19.42 10.55 -24.29
CA GLY A 21 20.60 9.78 -24.69
C GLY A 21 20.92 9.79 -26.20
N GLY A 22 20.16 10.58 -26.98
CA GLY A 22 20.29 10.73 -28.43
C GLY A 22 19.33 9.85 -29.23
N PRO A 23 19.14 10.15 -30.53
CA PRO A 23 18.09 9.54 -31.35
C PRO A 23 18.11 8.00 -31.33
N LYS A 24 19.30 7.38 -31.48
CA LYS A 24 19.44 5.92 -31.48
C LYS A 24 19.01 5.27 -30.16
N ALA A 25 19.32 5.93 -29.02
CA ALA A 25 18.95 5.40 -27.72
C ALA A 25 17.43 5.53 -27.48
N VAL A 26 16.85 6.65 -27.93
CA VAL A 26 15.39 6.88 -27.90
C VAL A 26 14.67 5.88 -28.80
N GLU A 27 15.13 5.68 -30.05
CA GLU A 27 14.56 4.66 -30.96
C GLU A 27 14.60 3.26 -30.35
N LYS A 28 15.72 2.89 -29.70
CA LYS A 28 15.83 1.62 -28.99
C LYS A 28 14.83 1.49 -27.84
N GLN A 29 14.62 2.57 -27.07
CA GLN A 29 13.63 2.62 -25.97
C GLN A 29 12.22 2.41 -26.51
N HIS A 30 11.86 3.14 -27.56
CA HIS A 30 10.55 3.02 -28.22
C HIS A 30 10.33 1.65 -28.87
N ALA A 31 11.38 1.04 -29.45
CA ALA A 31 11.30 -0.30 -30.03
C ALA A 31 10.99 -1.39 -28.97
N LEU A 32 11.24 -1.12 -27.69
CA LEU A 32 10.85 -1.96 -26.56
C LEU A 32 9.44 -1.64 -26.02
N GLY A 33 8.71 -0.73 -26.64
CA GLY A 33 7.40 -0.27 -26.17
C GLY A 33 7.47 0.76 -25.05
N LYS A 34 8.67 1.13 -24.60
CA LYS A 34 8.88 2.02 -23.45
C LYS A 34 9.03 3.48 -23.87
N ARG A 35 8.57 4.39 -23.01
CA ARG A 35 8.72 5.85 -23.18
C ARG A 35 10.02 6.37 -22.57
N THR A 36 10.42 7.55 -23.04
CA THR A 36 11.49 8.33 -22.38
C THR A 36 11.00 8.93 -21.06
N ALA A 37 11.91 9.35 -20.21
CA ALA A 37 11.58 9.99 -18.93
C ALA A 37 10.67 11.21 -19.09
N ARG A 38 10.87 12.05 -20.13
CA ARG A 38 10.04 13.23 -20.38
C ARG A 38 8.64 12.88 -20.86
N GLU A 39 8.51 11.92 -21.77
CA GLU A 39 7.21 11.44 -22.23
C GLU A 39 6.36 10.83 -21.09
N ARG A 40 7.01 10.13 -20.15
CA ARG A 40 6.36 9.62 -18.92
C ARG A 40 5.85 10.75 -18.03
N ILE A 41 6.66 11.81 -17.85
CA ILE A 41 6.25 13.01 -17.08
C ILE A 41 5.09 13.75 -17.77
N GLU A 42 5.16 13.92 -19.09
CA GLU A 42 4.08 14.55 -19.87
C GLU A 42 2.76 13.77 -19.77
N LEU A 43 2.83 12.44 -19.69
CA LEU A 43 1.66 11.60 -19.53
C LEU A 43 1.12 11.63 -18.08
N LEU A 44 1.99 11.76 -17.08
CA LEU A 44 1.62 11.81 -15.67
C LEU A 44 0.97 13.14 -15.28
N MET A 45 1.55 14.25 -15.74
CA MET A 45 1.18 15.60 -15.31
C MET A 45 0.05 16.20 -16.14
N ASP A 46 -0.67 17.15 -15.58
CA ASP A 46 -1.63 17.96 -16.31
C ASP A 46 -0.90 18.75 -17.41
N THR A 47 -1.48 18.77 -18.60
CA THR A 47 -0.85 19.33 -19.80
C THR A 47 -0.30 20.74 -19.59
N GLY A 48 0.97 20.95 -19.92
CA GLY A 48 1.64 22.25 -19.87
C GLY A 48 1.97 22.75 -18.47
N THR A 49 1.81 21.95 -17.40
CA THR A 49 2.09 22.38 -16.02
C THR A 49 3.50 22.03 -15.55
N PHE A 50 4.20 21.14 -16.24
CA PHE A 50 5.51 20.67 -15.81
C PHE A 50 6.59 21.74 -15.93
N THR A 51 7.32 21.95 -14.86
CA THR A 51 8.51 22.82 -14.80
C THR A 51 9.73 21.97 -14.45
N GLU A 52 10.65 21.81 -15.42
CA GLU A 52 11.90 21.07 -15.24
C GLU A 52 12.91 21.88 -14.44
N VAL A 53 13.43 21.30 -13.35
CA VAL A 53 14.45 21.88 -12.48
C VAL A 53 15.79 21.20 -12.77
N ASP A 54 16.91 21.99 -12.71
CA ASP A 54 18.27 21.50 -12.92
C ASP A 54 18.51 20.83 -14.28
N ARG A 55 17.81 21.29 -15.32
CA ARG A 55 17.92 20.77 -16.70
C ARG A 55 19.35 20.72 -17.21
N PHE A 56 20.21 21.71 -16.84
CA PHE A 56 21.57 21.85 -17.34
C PHE A 56 22.64 21.23 -16.45
N VAL A 57 22.25 20.54 -15.38
CA VAL A 57 23.18 19.81 -14.51
C VAL A 57 23.83 18.67 -15.29
N ARG A 58 25.15 18.48 -15.04
CA ARG A 58 25.98 17.44 -15.68
C ARG A 58 26.77 16.72 -14.62
N HIS A 59 27.16 15.47 -14.90
CA HIS A 59 28.11 14.74 -14.04
C HIS A 59 29.46 15.46 -13.94
N ARG A 60 30.19 15.15 -12.90
CA ARG A 60 31.54 15.71 -12.61
C ARG A 60 32.66 14.67 -12.76
N CYS A 61 32.32 13.42 -13.02
CA CYS A 61 33.24 12.33 -13.14
C CYS A 61 34.15 12.50 -14.35
N THR A 62 35.46 12.40 -14.13
CA THR A 62 36.50 12.44 -15.17
C THR A 62 37.19 11.10 -15.37
N SER A 63 37.01 10.15 -14.43
CA SER A 63 37.64 8.82 -14.44
C SER A 63 37.07 7.93 -15.54
N PHE A 64 37.85 6.95 -16.00
CA PHE A 64 37.41 5.92 -16.94
C PHE A 64 36.76 6.46 -18.22
N GLY A 65 37.29 7.59 -18.75
CA GLY A 65 36.77 8.20 -19.98
C GLY A 65 35.41 8.92 -19.82
N MET A 66 34.95 9.13 -18.59
CA MET A 66 33.69 9.83 -18.34
C MET A 66 33.80 11.32 -18.70
N GLY A 67 34.98 11.95 -18.59
CA GLY A 67 35.15 13.37 -18.89
C GLY A 67 34.71 13.79 -20.30
N ASP A 68 34.78 12.88 -21.27
CA ASP A 68 34.38 13.11 -22.66
C ASP A 68 32.91 12.70 -22.94
N LYS A 69 32.22 12.09 -21.98
CA LYS A 69 30.83 11.67 -22.15
C LYS A 69 29.88 12.82 -21.86
N ASP A 70 28.92 12.98 -22.77
CA ASP A 70 27.79 13.88 -22.58
C ASP A 70 26.59 13.05 -22.07
N ILE A 71 26.20 13.27 -20.82
CA ILE A 71 25.04 12.65 -20.20
C ILE A 71 24.03 13.77 -19.90
N PRO A 72 23.04 13.99 -20.78
CA PRO A 72 22.09 15.08 -20.61
C PRO A 72 21.34 15.00 -19.28
N ALA A 73 21.24 16.10 -18.56
CA ALA A 73 20.61 16.23 -17.24
C ALA A 73 21.12 15.20 -16.21
N ASP A 74 22.30 14.64 -16.42
CA ASP A 74 22.90 13.51 -15.70
C ASP A 74 21.99 12.27 -15.58
N GLY A 75 21.20 11.98 -16.64
CA GLY A 75 20.37 10.78 -16.73
C GLY A 75 19.11 10.78 -15.84
N VAL A 76 18.70 11.94 -15.33
CA VAL A 76 17.44 12.09 -14.58
C VAL A 76 16.75 13.42 -14.85
N VAL A 77 15.46 13.38 -15.14
CA VAL A 77 14.61 14.55 -15.28
C VAL A 77 13.92 14.81 -13.95
N THR A 78 14.04 16.03 -13.44
CA THR A 78 13.52 16.43 -12.13
C THR A 78 12.72 17.71 -12.25
N GLY A 79 11.64 17.84 -11.49
CA GLY A 79 10.79 19.02 -11.54
C GLY A 79 9.50 18.88 -10.73
N TYR A 80 8.56 19.75 -11.04
CA TYR A 80 7.24 19.74 -10.44
C TYR A 80 6.19 20.17 -11.48
N GLY A 81 4.96 19.76 -11.23
CA GLY A 81 3.81 20.11 -12.07
C GLY A 81 2.52 19.91 -11.28
N LYS A 82 1.41 19.75 -12.00
CA LYS A 82 0.12 19.47 -11.39
C LYS A 82 -0.39 18.09 -11.80
N ILE A 83 -1.09 17.45 -10.89
CA ILE A 83 -1.90 16.27 -11.13
C ILE A 83 -3.27 16.58 -10.54
N ASP A 84 -4.30 16.60 -11.39
CA ASP A 84 -5.66 17.00 -11.03
C ASP A 84 -5.70 18.34 -10.28
N GLY A 85 -4.92 19.32 -10.78
CA GLY A 85 -4.80 20.67 -10.23
C GLY A 85 -3.90 20.79 -8.99
N ARG A 86 -3.44 19.70 -8.37
CA ARG A 86 -2.60 19.67 -7.16
C ARG A 86 -1.12 19.60 -7.54
N THR A 87 -0.28 20.36 -6.84
CA THR A 87 1.18 20.34 -7.07
C THR A 87 1.77 19.01 -6.61
N VAL A 88 2.59 18.42 -7.49
CA VAL A 88 3.32 17.18 -7.26
C VAL A 88 4.75 17.35 -7.77
N PHE A 89 5.72 16.89 -7.01
CA PHE A 89 7.12 16.84 -7.43
C PHE A 89 7.41 15.47 -8.06
N VAL A 90 8.30 15.46 -9.06
CA VAL A 90 8.65 14.24 -9.80
C VAL A 90 10.12 14.18 -10.10
N TYR A 91 10.68 12.99 -10.02
CA TYR A 91 11.93 12.64 -10.70
C TYR A 91 11.70 11.42 -11.59
N ALA A 92 12.28 11.42 -12.78
CA ALA A 92 12.19 10.33 -13.75
C ALA A 92 13.58 9.97 -14.26
N GLN A 93 14.01 8.74 -14.03
CA GLN A 93 15.28 8.24 -14.50
C GLN A 93 15.22 7.99 -16.01
N ASP A 94 16.19 8.50 -16.75
CA ASP A 94 16.26 8.40 -18.21
C ASP A 94 17.19 7.25 -18.61
N PHE A 95 16.59 6.10 -18.87
CA PHE A 95 17.35 4.92 -19.29
C PHE A 95 18.10 5.12 -20.59
N THR A 96 17.66 6.05 -21.46
CA THR A 96 18.37 6.38 -22.72
C THR A 96 19.72 7.04 -22.46
N ALA A 97 19.89 7.67 -21.31
CA ALA A 97 21.12 8.37 -20.89
C ALA A 97 21.90 7.51 -19.88
N GLN A 98 22.92 6.82 -20.33
CA GLN A 98 23.81 5.95 -19.52
C GLN A 98 23.04 4.89 -18.71
N GLY A 99 21.92 4.34 -19.26
CA GLY A 99 21.09 3.36 -18.60
C GLY A 99 20.41 3.86 -17.31
N GLY A 100 20.16 5.16 -17.20
CA GLY A 100 19.58 5.76 -16.00
C GLY A 100 20.40 5.56 -14.72
N SER A 101 21.71 5.22 -14.86
CA SER A 101 22.57 4.91 -13.72
C SER A 101 22.81 6.12 -12.83
N LEU A 102 22.73 5.90 -11.51
CA LEU A 102 22.86 6.96 -10.50
C LEU A 102 24.31 7.27 -10.22
N GLY A 103 24.71 8.53 -10.50
CA GLY A 103 25.96 9.13 -10.08
C GLY A 103 25.73 10.25 -9.06
N GLU A 104 26.80 10.96 -8.68
CA GLU A 104 26.78 12.06 -7.70
C GLU A 104 25.71 13.11 -8.04
N MET A 105 25.77 13.68 -9.24
CA MET A 105 24.88 14.78 -9.63
C MET A 105 23.47 14.33 -9.95
N HIS A 106 23.29 13.10 -10.44
CA HIS A 106 22.00 12.44 -10.57
C HIS A 106 21.29 12.37 -9.20
N ALA A 107 21.99 11.86 -8.18
CA ALA A 107 21.46 11.80 -6.81
C ALA A 107 21.20 13.19 -6.23
N ALA A 108 22.11 14.16 -6.44
CA ALA A 108 21.94 15.53 -5.95
C ALA A 108 20.67 16.20 -6.49
N LYS A 109 20.32 15.94 -7.76
CA LYS A 109 19.06 16.43 -8.37
C LYS A 109 17.82 15.80 -7.71
N ILE A 110 17.83 14.48 -7.50
CA ILE A 110 16.74 13.78 -6.81
C ILE A 110 16.59 14.31 -5.38
N CYS A 111 17.69 14.40 -4.63
CA CYS A 111 17.69 14.93 -3.27
C CYS A 111 17.10 16.34 -3.19
N LYS A 112 17.49 17.23 -4.12
CA LYS A 112 16.96 18.59 -4.19
C LYS A 112 15.44 18.61 -4.40
N ILE A 113 14.92 17.78 -5.31
CA ILE A 113 13.48 17.68 -5.54
C ILE A 113 12.73 17.14 -4.32
N MET A 114 13.30 16.15 -3.63
CA MET A 114 12.72 15.63 -2.39
C MET A 114 12.70 16.68 -1.27
N ASP A 115 13.78 17.44 -1.12
CA ASP A 115 13.84 18.54 -0.15
C ASP A 115 12.81 19.62 -0.48
N MET A 116 12.70 20.05 -1.74
CA MET A 116 11.70 21.02 -2.20
C MET A 116 10.27 20.51 -1.97
N ALA A 117 9.99 19.23 -2.26
CA ALA A 117 8.68 18.63 -2.03
C ALA A 117 8.30 18.63 -0.54
N LEU A 118 9.26 18.28 0.32
CA LEU A 118 9.06 18.27 1.77
C LEU A 118 8.82 19.67 2.33
N GLU A 119 9.59 20.66 1.87
CA GLU A 119 9.44 22.07 2.27
C GLU A 119 8.11 22.65 1.78
N ALA A 120 7.72 22.33 0.56
CA ALA A 120 6.44 22.77 -0.02
C ALA A 120 5.22 22.02 0.55
N GLY A 121 5.43 20.90 1.23
CA GLY A 121 4.33 20.04 1.70
C GLY A 121 3.54 19.43 0.54
N CYS A 122 4.24 18.86 -0.43
CA CYS A 122 3.64 18.28 -1.65
C CYS A 122 4.11 16.83 -1.85
N PRO A 123 3.29 15.97 -2.48
CA PRO A 123 3.70 14.61 -2.81
C PRO A 123 4.91 14.56 -3.74
N VAL A 124 5.67 13.47 -3.67
CA VAL A 124 6.75 13.17 -4.60
C VAL A 124 6.50 11.83 -5.30
N VAL A 125 6.69 11.82 -6.62
CA VAL A 125 6.58 10.61 -7.46
C VAL A 125 7.93 10.32 -8.09
N GLY A 126 8.43 9.10 -7.90
CA GLY A 126 9.65 8.59 -8.54
C GLY A 126 9.32 7.64 -9.68
N LEU A 127 9.72 7.97 -10.91
CA LEU A 127 9.63 7.08 -12.07
C LEU A 127 10.99 6.41 -12.26
N CYS A 128 11.09 5.14 -11.83
CA CYS A 128 12.34 4.41 -11.70
C CYS A 128 12.60 3.52 -12.93
N ASP A 129 13.72 3.77 -13.60
CA ASP A 129 14.21 3.00 -14.74
C ASP A 129 15.74 3.12 -14.77
N SER A 130 16.45 2.25 -14.02
CA SER A 130 17.87 2.44 -13.74
C SER A 130 18.63 1.11 -13.64
N GLY A 131 19.77 1.04 -14.28
CA GLY A 131 20.75 -0.04 -14.10
C GLY A 131 21.48 -0.05 -12.75
N GLY A 132 21.12 0.84 -11.81
CA GLY A 132 21.75 0.93 -10.48
C GLY A 132 22.86 1.99 -10.38
N ALA A 133 23.84 1.76 -9.51
CA ALA A 133 24.94 2.69 -9.27
C ALA A 133 25.84 2.83 -10.49
N ARG A 134 26.23 4.06 -10.83
CA ARG A 134 27.23 4.36 -11.85
C ARG A 134 28.61 3.94 -11.34
N ILE A 135 29.11 2.78 -11.76
CA ILE A 135 30.32 2.15 -11.23
C ILE A 135 31.55 3.07 -11.36
N GLN A 136 31.61 3.88 -12.42
CA GLN A 136 32.71 4.81 -12.68
C GLN A 136 32.82 5.93 -11.62
N GLU A 137 31.76 6.18 -10.85
CA GLU A 137 31.74 7.17 -9.77
C GLU A 137 31.90 6.51 -8.38
N ALA A 138 32.05 5.20 -8.32
CA ALA A 138 32.40 4.44 -7.12
C ALA A 138 31.61 4.87 -5.86
N VAL A 139 32.31 5.29 -4.81
CA VAL A 139 31.72 5.66 -3.51
C VAL A 139 30.79 6.89 -3.59
N ASP A 140 30.98 7.78 -4.57
CA ASP A 140 30.13 8.96 -4.75
C ASP A 140 28.69 8.54 -5.17
N ALA A 141 28.57 7.51 -6.01
CA ALA A 141 27.28 6.91 -6.34
C ALA A 141 26.62 6.25 -5.11
N LEU A 142 27.39 5.55 -4.27
CA LEU A 142 26.87 4.96 -3.02
C LEU A 142 26.41 6.04 -2.03
N SER A 143 27.21 7.11 -1.87
CA SER A 143 26.82 8.27 -1.06
C SER A 143 25.51 8.87 -1.56
N GLY A 144 25.35 8.99 -2.89
CA GLY A 144 24.11 9.47 -3.50
C GLY A 144 22.89 8.64 -3.10
N TYR A 145 22.98 7.33 -3.16
CA TYR A 145 21.89 6.43 -2.67
C TYR A 145 21.61 6.65 -1.18
N GLY A 146 22.64 6.70 -0.35
CA GLY A 146 22.47 6.94 1.08
C GLY A 146 21.73 8.25 1.38
N GLN A 147 22.01 9.31 0.63
CA GLN A 147 21.34 10.59 0.76
C GLN A 147 19.85 10.52 0.35
N ILE A 148 19.50 9.75 -0.68
CA ILE A 148 18.12 9.51 -1.10
C ILE A 148 17.38 8.71 -0.02
N PHE A 149 17.95 7.60 0.49
CA PHE A 149 17.34 6.78 1.54
C PHE A 149 17.04 7.58 2.80
N TYR A 150 18.00 8.43 3.22
CA TYR A 150 17.78 9.32 4.36
C TYR A 150 16.56 10.21 4.16
N ARG A 151 16.41 10.79 2.95
CA ARG A 151 15.27 11.67 2.63
C ARG A 151 13.96 10.92 2.52
N ASN A 152 13.96 9.71 1.94
CA ASN A 152 12.75 8.85 1.96
C ASN A 152 12.27 8.63 3.40
N ALA A 153 13.18 8.24 4.30
CA ALA A 153 12.85 8.00 5.69
C ALA A 153 12.39 9.28 6.43
N CYS A 154 13.04 10.42 6.18
CA CYS A 154 12.66 11.71 6.78
C CYS A 154 11.33 12.25 6.25
N SER A 155 10.95 11.92 5.02
CA SER A 155 9.69 12.34 4.39
C SER A 155 8.52 11.42 4.71
N SER A 156 8.80 10.19 5.18
CA SER A 156 7.78 9.19 5.53
C SER A 156 6.81 9.74 6.57
N GLY A 157 5.51 9.59 6.31
CA GLY A 157 4.44 10.12 7.15
C GLY A 157 4.33 11.65 7.19
N ARG A 158 5.05 12.38 6.32
CA ARG A 158 4.98 13.84 6.20
C ARG A 158 4.42 14.29 4.87
N ILE A 159 4.87 13.69 3.77
CA ILE A 159 4.34 13.86 2.42
C ILE A 159 4.21 12.49 1.75
N PRO A 160 3.18 12.27 0.91
CA PRO A 160 3.06 11.02 0.15
C PRO A 160 4.23 10.80 -0.80
N GLN A 161 4.76 9.59 -0.82
CA GLN A 161 5.84 9.15 -1.69
C GLN A 161 5.40 7.93 -2.49
N ILE A 162 5.38 8.03 -3.82
CA ILE A 162 4.98 6.94 -4.71
C ILE A 162 6.12 6.62 -5.66
N SER A 163 6.48 5.35 -5.77
CA SER A 163 7.46 4.86 -6.73
C SER A 163 6.79 4.04 -7.82
N VAL A 164 7.10 4.34 -9.07
CA VAL A 164 6.67 3.56 -10.23
C VAL A 164 7.89 2.91 -10.87
N ILE A 165 7.92 1.60 -10.91
CA ILE A 165 9.02 0.85 -11.52
C ILE A 165 8.65 0.60 -12.98
N MET A 166 9.42 1.17 -13.90
CA MET A 166 9.15 1.20 -15.34
C MET A 166 10.30 0.58 -16.16
N GLY A 167 11.15 -0.17 -15.49
CA GLY A 167 12.29 -0.85 -16.08
C GLY A 167 13.10 -1.57 -15.01
N PRO A 168 14.35 -1.93 -15.30
CA PRO A 168 15.23 -2.52 -14.29
C PRO A 168 15.44 -1.56 -13.13
N CYS A 169 15.43 -2.12 -11.91
CA CYS A 169 15.72 -1.44 -10.66
C CYS A 169 16.56 -2.41 -9.81
N ALA A 170 17.89 -2.28 -9.86
CA ALA A 170 18.81 -3.28 -9.32
C ALA A 170 19.75 -2.71 -8.26
N GLY A 171 20.15 -3.55 -7.31
CA GLY A 171 21.10 -3.20 -6.26
C GLY A 171 20.57 -2.09 -5.34
N GLY A 172 21.36 -1.05 -5.13
CA GLY A 172 20.97 0.11 -4.30
C GLY A 172 19.67 0.80 -4.75
N ALA A 173 19.32 0.68 -6.02
CA ALA A 173 18.12 1.32 -6.58
C ALA A 173 16.80 0.80 -5.99
N VAL A 174 16.75 -0.43 -5.48
CA VAL A 174 15.50 -1.03 -4.95
C VAL A 174 15.11 -0.51 -3.57
N TYR A 175 16.08 -0.01 -2.79
CA TYR A 175 15.79 0.40 -1.41
C TYR A 175 15.03 1.72 -1.33
N SER A 176 15.29 2.66 -2.25
CA SER A 176 14.52 3.91 -2.28
C SER A 176 13.02 3.65 -2.50
N PRO A 177 12.58 2.88 -3.53
CA PRO A 177 11.18 2.48 -3.66
C PRO A 177 10.63 1.76 -2.43
N ALA A 178 11.40 0.83 -1.84
CA ALA A 178 10.96 0.08 -0.66
C ALA A 178 10.75 0.97 0.59
N LEU A 179 11.37 2.14 0.63
CA LEU A 179 11.18 3.15 1.67
C LEU A 179 10.03 4.14 1.39
N THR A 180 9.46 4.11 0.18
CA THR A 180 8.30 4.95 -0.16
C THR A 180 6.98 4.31 0.34
N ASP A 181 5.90 5.08 0.30
CA ASP A 181 4.60 4.63 0.82
C ASP A 181 3.97 3.56 -0.08
N LEU A 182 4.03 3.78 -1.40
CA LEU A 182 3.38 2.92 -2.39
C LEU A 182 4.32 2.63 -3.58
N ILE A 183 4.24 1.40 -4.09
CA ILE A 183 5.02 0.93 -5.25
C ILE A 183 4.07 0.38 -6.30
N VAL A 184 4.19 0.87 -7.53
CA VAL A 184 3.51 0.35 -8.72
C VAL A 184 4.56 -0.22 -9.67
N MET A 185 4.33 -1.41 -10.21
CA MET A 185 5.24 -2.05 -11.18
C MET A 185 4.56 -2.28 -12.52
N VAL A 186 5.28 -2.02 -13.63
CA VAL A 186 4.79 -2.33 -14.98
C VAL A 186 5.14 -3.79 -15.30
N GLU A 187 4.14 -4.59 -15.65
CA GLU A 187 4.31 -6.01 -15.96
C GLU A 187 5.25 -6.22 -17.15
N LYS A 188 6.11 -7.26 -17.05
CA LYS A 188 7.07 -7.69 -18.10
C LYS A 188 8.14 -6.65 -18.47
N GLU A 189 8.07 -5.44 -17.96
CA GLU A 189 9.04 -4.37 -18.23
C GLU A 189 9.89 -4.05 -17.01
N SER A 190 9.31 -4.17 -15.82
CA SER A 190 9.93 -3.77 -14.55
C SER A 190 10.47 -4.98 -13.77
N GLN A 191 11.67 -4.82 -13.21
CA GLN A 191 12.24 -5.79 -12.28
C GLN A 191 12.87 -5.07 -11.09
N MET A 192 12.70 -5.64 -9.90
CA MET A 192 13.36 -5.23 -8.66
C MET A 192 14.11 -6.40 -8.04
N PHE A 193 15.43 -6.27 -7.85
CA PHE A 193 16.21 -7.29 -7.12
C PHE A 193 17.49 -6.67 -6.54
N ILE A 194 17.93 -7.16 -5.40
CA ILE A 194 19.20 -6.73 -4.79
C ILE A 194 20.37 -7.15 -5.65
N THR A 195 20.35 -8.40 -6.13
CA THR A 195 21.38 -8.96 -7.03
C THR A 195 20.70 -9.62 -8.22
N GLY A 196 21.16 -9.29 -9.42
CA GLY A 196 20.57 -9.82 -10.64
C GLY A 196 20.91 -11.31 -10.88
N PRO A 197 20.21 -11.96 -11.85
CA PRO A 197 20.33 -13.39 -12.12
C PRO A 197 21.76 -13.89 -12.32
N ALA A 198 22.61 -13.13 -13.02
CA ALA A 198 24.00 -13.52 -13.25
C ALA A 198 24.82 -13.64 -11.94
N VAL A 199 24.57 -12.79 -10.96
CA VAL A 199 25.23 -12.84 -9.65
C VAL A 199 24.66 -13.98 -8.81
N VAL A 200 23.35 -14.21 -8.87
CA VAL A 200 22.68 -15.34 -8.20
C VAL A 200 23.29 -16.64 -8.71
N ALA A 201 23.35 -16.84 -10.04
CA ALA A 201 23.94 -18.03 -10.67
C ALA A 201 25.42 -18.24 -10.26
N ALA A 202 26.21 -17.17 -10.23
CA ALA A 202 27.62 -17.24 -9.85
C ALA A 202 27.84 -17.57 -8.35
N THR A 203 26.90 -17.18 -7.48
CA THR A 203 27.05 -17.31 -6.02
C THR A 203 26.39 -18.57 -5.47
N THR A 204 25.19 -18.90 -5.94
CA THR A 204 24.37 -20.02 -5.43
C THR A 204 24.28 -21.19 -6.41
N GLY A 205 24.64 -20.99 -7.67
CA GLY A 205 24.46 -21.96 -8.76
C GLY A 205 23.02 -22.04 -9.28
N GLU A 206 22.12 -21.17 -8.81
CA GLU A 206 20.72 -21.15 -9.21
C GLU A 206 20.54 -20.38 -10.52
N GLU A 207 19.94 -21.00 -11.53
CA GLU A 207 19.57 -20.37 -12.78
C GLU A 207 18.12 -19.90 -12.73
N ILE A 208 17.91 -18.59 -12.78
CA ILE A 208 16.58 -17.97 -12.71
C ILE A 208 16.50 -16.80 -13.69
N SER A 209 15.33 -16.58 -14.30
CA SER A 209 15.12 -15.40 -15.14
C SER A 209 14.99 -14.12 -14.31
N ALA A 210 15.21 -12.95 -14.92
CA ALA A 210 15.01 -11.67 -14.24
C ALA A 210 13.54 -11.45 -13.84
N GLU A 211 12.62 -11.95 -14.67
CA GLU A 211 11.18 -11.85 -14.40
C GLU A 211 10.76 -12.72 -13.21
N ASP A 212 11.22 -13.99 -13.18
CA ASP A 212 10.91 -14.90 -12.07
C ASP A 212 11.60 -14.48 -10.77
N LEU A 213 12.80 -13.88 -10.85
CA LEU A 213 13.53 -13.40 -9.66
C LEU A 213 12.90 -12.19 -9.03
N GLY A 214 12.43 -11.23 -9.83
CA GLY A 214 11.95 -9.95 -9.30
C GLY A 214 11.09 -9.15 -10.26
N GLY A 215 10.32 -9.80 -11.12
CA GLY A 215 9.30 -9.16 -11.94
C GLY A 215 8.09 -8.69 -11.15
N ALA A 216 7.17 -8.02 -11.83
CA ALA A 216 5.97 -7.48 -11.21
C ALA A 216 5.13 -8.57 -10.53
N ASP A 217 4.95 -9.74 -11.19
CA ASP A 217 4.20 -10.86 -10.64
C ASP A 217 4.81 -11.36 -9.32
N THR A 218 6.12 -11.61 -9.28
CA THR A 218 6.82 -12.04 -8.07
C THR A 218 6.59 -11.08 -6.89
N HIS A 219 6.63 -9.76 -7.16
CA HIS A 219 6.51 -8.76 -6.09
C HIS A 219 5.07 -8.45 -5.69
N THR A 220 4.09 -8.74 -6.53
CA THR A 220 2.67 -8.57 -6.19
C THR A 220 2.00 -9.82 -5.65
N THR A 221 2.59 -11.02 -5.84
CA THR A 221 1.98 -12.28 -5.40
C THR A 221 2.76 -12.97 -4.27
N MET A 222 4.11 -12.93 -4.31
CA MET A 222 4.96 -13.71 -3.41
C MET A 222 5.61 -12.88 -2.32
N SER A 223 6.24 -11.76 -2.67
CA SER A 223 7.02 -10.97 -1.71
C SER A 223 6.25 -9.82 -1.08
N GLY A 224 5.14 -9.38 -1.68
CA GLY A 224 4.36 -8.25 -1.20
C GLY A 224 5.09 -6.89 -1.25
N VAL A 225 6.19 -6.78 -1.99
CA VAL A 225 6.94 -5.53 -2.13
C VAL A 225 6.17 -4.50 -2.95
N ALA A 226 5.54 -4.94 -4.05
CA ALA A 226 4.72 -4.07 -4.88
C ALA A 226 3.26 -4.07 -4.42
N HIS A 227 2.65 -2.89 -4.44
CA HIS A 227 1.25 -2.71 -4.05
C HIS A 227 0.31 -2.94 -5.23
N LEU A 228 0.75 -2.60 -6.45
CA LEU A 228 -0.03 -2.74 -7.68
C LEU A 228 0.88 -3.17 -8.83
N SER A 229 0.35 -3.97 -9.75
CA SER A 229 0.90 -4.15 -11.09
C SER A 229 0.01 -3.45 -12.13
N ALA A 230 0.62 -3.06 -13.23
CA ALA A 230 -0.06 -2.42 -14.36
C ALA A 230 0.44 -3.03 -15.67
N ARG A 231 -0.46 -3.24 -16.62
CA ARG A 231 -0.15 -3.87 -17.91
C ARG A 231 0.61 -2.96 -18.88
N SER A 232 0.62 -1.66 -18.59
CA SER A 232 1.31 -0.66 -19.41
C SER A 232 1.76 0.53 -18.57
N GLU A 233 2.68 1.34 -19.12
CA GLU A 233 3.11 2.59 -18.50
C GLU A 233 1.94 3.56 -18.29
N GLU A 234 0.95 3.62 -19.20
CA GLU A 234 -0.25 4.45 -19.07
C GLU A 234 -1.11 4.02 -17.89
N GLU A 235 -1.35 2.72 -17.75
CA GLU A 235 -2.12 2.17 -16.64
C GLU A 235 -1.42 2.45 -15.31
N ALA A 236 -0.09 2.29 -15.25
CA ALA A 236 0.70 2.60 -14.06
C ALA A 236 0.62 4.08 -13.66
N LEU A 237 0.74 4.98 -14.63
CA LEU A 237 0.63 6.42 -14.37
C LEU A 237 -0.80 6.85 -14.03
N GLY A 238 -1.80 6.20 -14.62
CA GLY A 238 -3.21 6.32 -14.24
C GLY A 238 -3.46 5.89 -12.79
N ALA A 239 -2.86 4.76 -12.38
CA ALA A 239 -2.92 4.28 -11.00
C ALA A 239 -2.30 5.29 -10.00
N VAL A 240 -1.18 5.95 -10.36
CA VAL A 240 -0.59 7.00 -9.53
C VAL A 240 -1.55 8.18 -9.34
N ARG A 241 -2.22 8.63 -10.41
CA ARG A 241 -3.24 9.70 -10.32
C ARG A 241 -4.38 9.29 -9.40
N CYS A 242 -4.86 8.06 -9.55
CA CYS A 242 -5.92 7.50 -8.70
C CYS A 242 -5.46 7.43 -7.23
N LEU A 243 -4.28 6.88 -6.92
CA LEU A 243 -3.72 6.81 -5.56
C LEU A 243 -3.60 8.19 -4.92
N LEU A 244 -3.08 9.18 -5.66
CA LEU A 244 -2.99 10.55 -5.17
C LEU A 244 -4.35 11.17 -4.85
N SER A 245 -5.43 10.73 -5.50
CA SER A 245 -6.77 11.22 -5.20
C SER A 245 -7.27 10.81 -3.81
N TYR A 246 -6.77 9.70 -3.25
CA TYR A 246 -7.10 9.24 -1.89
C TYR A 246 -6.22 9.88 -0.82
N LEU A 247 -5.07 10.44 -1.19
CA LEU A 247 -4.08 10.95 -0.26
C LEU A 247 -4.13 12.49 -0.18
N PRO A 248 -3.86 13.09 1.00
CA PRO A 248 -3.68 14.54 1.12
C PRO A 248 -2.39 14.99 0.43
N SER A 249 -2.15 16.31 0.35
CA SER A 249 -0.87 16.81 -0.12
C SER A 249 0.25 16.59 0.89
N LYS A 250 -0.08 16.70 2.17
CA LYS A 250 0.85 16.44 3.30
C LYS A 250 0.08 15.94 4.51
N ALA A 251 0.79 15.38 5.47
CA ALA A 251 0.22 15.05 6.77
C ALA A 251 -0.42 16.28 7.43
N GLY A 252 -1.58 16.10 8.04
CA GLY A 252 -2.38 17.16 8.65
C GLY A 252 -3.38 17.81 7.70
N ASP A 253 -3.19 17.72 6.39
CA ASP A 253 -4.22 18.09 5.41
C ASP A 253 -5.27 16.96 5.30
N ARG A 254 -6.41 17.27 4.70
CA ARG A 254 -7.41 16.26 4.34
C ARG A 254 -7.25 15.79 2.90
N PRO A 255 -7.51 14.50 2.62
CA PRO A 255 -7.68 14.04 1.27
C PRO A 255 -8.77 14.83 0.52
N PRO A 256 -8.69 14.92 -0.81
CA PRO A 256 -9.73 15.56 -1.61
C PRO A 256 -11.10 14.93 -1.39
N LEU A 257 -12.11 15.75 -1.12
CA LEU A 257 -13.50 15.31 -1.13
C LEU A 257 -13.96 15.19 -2.58
N MET A 258 -14.56 14.06 -2.92
CA MET A 258 -15.04 13.80 -4.27
C MET A 258 -16.57 13.77 -4.31
N ASN A 259 -17.14 14.11 -5.47
CA ASN A 259 -18.55 13.84 -5.70
C ASN A 259 -18.80 12.33 -5.70
N PHE A 260 -19.92 11.90 -5.18
CA PHE A 260 -20.28 10.49 -5.09
C PHE A 260 -21.74 10.28 -5.51
N THR A 261 -22.03 9.05 -5.89
CA THR A 261 -23.39 8.56 -6.13
C THR A 261 -23.73 7.57 -5.02
N GLU A 262 -24.89 7.72 -4.42
CA GLU A 262 -25.41 6.77 -3.44
C GLU A 262 -26.07 5.58 -4.12
N HIS A 263 -25.89 4.40 -3.55
CA HIS A 263 -26.47 3.12 -3.97
C HIS A 263 -27.38 2.59 -2.86
N GLU A 264 -28.41 3.33 -2.51
CA GLU A 264 -29.36 2.90 -1.48
C GLU A 264 -30.05 1.58 -1.85
N GLU A 265 -30.27 1.35 -3.14
CA GLU A 265 -30.91 0.14 -3.66
C GLU A 265 -30.08 -1.13 -3.45
N LEU A 266 -28.76 -1.03 -3.26
CA LEU A 266 -27.90 -2.19 -3.00
C LEU A 266 -27.81 -2.57 -1.53
N GLN A 267 -28.14 -1.66 -0.61
CA GLN A 267 -28.01 -1.91 0.83
C GLN A 267 -28.81 -3.13 1.33
N PRO A 268 -30.03 -3.41 0.87
CA PRO A 268 -30.79 -4.61 1.26
C PRO A 268 -30.10 -5.94 0.92
N LEU A 269 -29.17 -5.98 -0.05
CA LEU A 269 -28.43 -7.18 -0.40
C LEU A 269 -27.53 -7.65 0.75
N LEU A 270 -27.08 -6.73 1.62
CA LEU A 270 -26.28 -7.07 2.80
C LEU A 270 -27.04 -7.97 3.79
N ASP A 271 -28.38 -7.90 3.84
CA ASP A 271 -29.18 -8.74 4.75
C ASP A 271 -29.11 -10.23 4.40
N THR A 272 -28.63 -10.59 3.20
CA THR A 272 -28.53 -11.96 2.69
C THR A 272 -27.15 -12.38 2.22
N VAL A 273 -26.14 -11.52 2.37
CA VAL A 273 -24.77 -11.80 1.89
C VAL A 273 -24.07 -12.88 2.73
N ILE A 274 -24.39 -12.99 4.01
CA ILE A 274 -23.85 -14.03 4.89
C ILE A 274 -24.68 -15.31 4.72
N PRO A 275 -24.06 -16.45 4.35
CA PRO A 275 -24.75 -17.73 4.30
C PRO A 275 -25.28 -18.16 5.68
N ASP A 276 -26.47 -18.79 5.72
CA ASP A 276 -27.05 -19.38 6.94
C ASP A 276 -26.15 -20.48 7.53
N ASP A 277 -25.47 -21.25 6.69
CA ASP A 277 -24.46 -22.20 7.12
C ASP A 277 -23.13 -21.47 7.34
N SER A 278 -22.71 -21.35 8.60
CA SER A 278 -21.47 -20.67 9.00
C SER A 278 -20.19 -21.33 8.48
N SER A 279 -20.27 -22.55 7.92
CA SER A 279 -19.14 -23.23 7.28
C SER A 279 -18.91 -22.78 5.83
N LEU A 280 -19.91 -22.18 5.19
CA LEU A 280 -19.80 -21.70 3.82
C LEU A 280 -19.09 -20.33 3.77
N PRO A 281 -18.11 -20.18 2.85
CA PRO A 281 -17.49 -18.88 2.62
C PRO A 281 -18.39 -17.97 1.79
N TYR A 282 -18.12 -16.67 1.85
CA TYR A 282 -18.68 -15.65 0.96
C TYR A 282 -17.58 -14.66 0.58
N ASP A 283 -17.79 -13.91 -0.49
CA ASP A 283 -16.82 -12.93 -0.95
C ASP A 283 -16.98 -11.59 -0.20
N MET A 284 -16.01 -11.22 0.60
CA MET A 284 -16.01 -9.96 1.33
C MET A 284 -15.92 -8.74 0.39
N HIS A 285 -15.42 -8.90 -0.84
CA HIS A 285 -15.42 -7.82 -1.82
C HIS A 285 -16.84 -7.33 -2.16
N ASP A 286 -17.84 -8.21 -2.14
CA ASP A 286 -19.23 -7.80 -2.38
C ASP A 286 -19.73 -6.87 -1.27
N VAL A 287 -19.40 -7.18 -0.01
CA VAL A 287 -19.70 -6.30 1.13
C VAL A 287 -19.01 -4.95 0.98
N VAL A 288 -17.71 -4.96 0.66
CA VAL A 288 -16.93 -3.73 0.46
C VAL A 288 -17.53 -2.86 -0.64
N ARG A 289 -17.89 -3.45 -1.80
CA ARG A 289 -18.48 -2.70 -2.93
C ARG A 289 -19.84 -2.11 -2.60
N ILE A 290 -20.67 -2.83 -1.85
CA ILE A 290 -22.00 -2.34 -1.44
C ILE A 290 -21.89 -1.19 -0.43
N LEU A 291 -20.91 -1.24 0.47
CA LEU A 291 -20.74 -0.23 1.52
C LEU A 291 -20.12 1.07 1.02
N LEU A 292 -19.25 1.02 0.04
CA LEU A 292 -18.52 2.20 -0.45
C LEU A 292 -19.24 2.89 -1.61
N ASP A 293 -18.79 4.08 -1.95
CA ASP A 293 -19.30 4.81 -3.09
C ASP A 293 -18.95 4.09 -4.40
N GLU A 294 -19.77 4.24 -5.44
CA GLU A 294 -19.60 3.56 -6.72
C GLU A 294 -18.23 3.82 -7.32
N ASP A 295 -17.62 2.78 -7.90
CA ASP A 295 -16.32 2.81 -8.58
C ASP A 295 -15.18 3.44 -7.77
N SER A 296 -15.33 3.47 -6.42
CA SER A 296 -14.37 4.09 -5.53
C SER A 296 -13.39 3.12 -4.86
N VAL A 297 -13.48 1.83 -5.13
CA VAL A 297 -12.61 0.83 -4.49
C VAL A 297 -11.29 0.71 -5.23
N MET A 298 -10.18 0.92 -4.52
CA MET A 298 -8.83 0.67 -5.02
C MET A 298 -8.10 -0.26 -4.07
N GLU A 299 -8.11 -1.54 -4.38
CA GLU A 299 -7.46 -2.57 -3.57
C GLU A 299 -5.94 -2.53 -3.78
N LEU A 300 -5.20 -2.64 -2.67
CA LEU A 300 -3.75 -2.74 -2.66
C LEU A 300 -3.34 -4.17 -2.36
N GLN A 301 -2.34 -4.68 -3.09
CA GLN A 301 -1.83 -6.05 -2.95
C GLN A 301 -2.93 -7.13 -3.06
N PRO A 302 -3.79 -7.09 -4.10
CA PRO A 302 -4.95 -8.01 -4.20
C PRO A 302 -4.54 -9.48 -4.29
N TYR A 303 -3.31 -9.77 -4.74
CA TYR A 303 -2.80 -11.12 -4.94
C TYR A 303 -1.81 -11.58 -3.85
N TYR A 304 -1.45 -10.70 -2.91
CA TYR A 304 -0.59 -11.02 -1.78
C TYR A 304 -1.40 -11.05 -0.50
N ALA A 305 -1.26 -12.12 0.29
CA ALA A 305 -2.05 -12.32 1.51
C ALA A 305 -3.54 -12.03 1.26
N ASP A 306 -4.14 -12.75 0.33
CA ASP A 306 -5.51 -12.59 -0.15
C ASP A 306 -6.58 -12.96 0.89
N ASN A 307 -6.17 -13.54 2.02
CA ASN A 307 -6.97 -13.77 3.21
C ASN A 307 -7.32 -12.46 3.98
N ILE A 308 -6.70 -11.34 3.61
CA ILE A 308 -7.06 -10.01 4.10
C ILE A 308 -7.08 -8.99 2.94
N ILE A 309 -8.16 -8.23 2.86
CA ILE A 309 -8.34 -7.13 1.91
C ILE A 309 -7.84 -5.84 2.55
N THR A 310 -7.04 -5.09 1.83
CA THR A 310 -6.67 -3.72 2.15
C THR A 310 -6.97 -2.84 0.95
N CYS A 311 -7.88 -1.90 1.07
CA CYS A 311 -8.21 -1.01 -0.04
C CYS A 311 -8.48 0.41 0.41
N PHE A 312 -8.17 1.36 -0.44
CA PHE A 312 -8.79 2.68 -0.37
C PHE A 312 -10.19 2.60 -0.96
N GLY A 313 -11.05 3.45 -0.48
CA GLY A 313 -12.38 3.67 -1.02
C GLY A 313 -12.92 5.03 -0.62
N ARG A 314 -14.19 5.27 -0.96
CA ARG A 314 -14.87 6.49 -0.54
C ARG A 314 -16.17 6.14 0.15
N LEU A 315 -16.48 6.93 1.17
CA LEU A 315 -17.73 6.85 1.90
C LEU A 315 -18.28 8.28 2.03
N GLY A 316 -19.36 8.57 1.30
CA GLY A 316 -19.88 9.93 1.21
C GLY A 316 -18.88 10.92 0.62
N GLY A 317 -18.09 10.52 -0.36
CA GLY A 317 -17.02 11.29 -0.99
C GLY A 317 -15.72 11.40 -0.19
N HIS A 318 -15.70 11.02 1.10
CA HIS A 318 -14.49 11.03 1.94
C HIS A 318 -13.63 9.80 1.67
N SER A 319 -12.31 9.98 1.55
CA SER A 319 -11.37 8.85 1.49
C SER A 319 -11.38 8.07 2.79
N VAL A 320 -11.48 6.75 2.68
CA VAL A 320 -11.41 5.80 3.80
C VAL A 320 -10.48 4.65 3.44
N GLY A 321 -9.82 4.06 4.44
CA GLY A 321 -9.09 2.81 4.32
C GLY A 321 -9.92 1.66 4.86
N VAL A 322 -10.07 0.59 4.10
CA VAL A 322 -10.80 -0.61 4.52
C VAL A 322 -9.83 -1.75 4.77
N ILE A 323 -9.96 -2.39 5.92
CA ILE A 323 -9.29 -3.64 6.28
C ILE A 323 -10.36 -4.68 6.52
N ALA A 324 -10.38 -5.76 5.74
CA ALA A 324 -11.43 -6.76 5.82
C ALA A 324 -10.86 -8.18 5.73
N ASN A 325 -11.36 -9.10 6.56
CA ASN A 325 -11.03 -10.52 6.39
C ASN A 325 -11.72 -11.08 5.15
N GLN A 326 -11.02 -11.92 4.36
CA GLN A 326 -11.60 -12.58 3.20
C GLN A 326 -11.88 -14.06 3.48
N PRO A 327 -13.15 -14.44 3.77
CA PRO A 327 -13.49 -15.82 4.10
C PRO A 327 -13.21 -16.84 3.01
N PHE A 328 -13.13 -16.43 1.74
CA PHE A 328 -12.77 -17.31 0.64
C PHE A 328 -11.33 -17.82 0.71
N SER A 329 -10.43 -17.05 1.32
CA SER A 329 -9.04 -17.45 1.50
C SER A 329 -8.78 -17.76 2.97
N MET A 330 -8.29 -18.97 3.26
CA MET A 330 -7.98 -19.48 4.62
C MET A 330 -9.09 -19.23 5.66
N GLY A 331 -10.35 -19.12 5.21
CA GLY A 331 -11.49 -18.77 6.07
C GLY A 331 -11.41 -17.39 6.73
N GLY A 332 -10.58 -16.48 6.22
CA GLY A 332 -10.31 -15.17 6.82
C GLY A 332 -9.33 -15.20 8.00
N SER A 333 -8.61 -16.31 8.22
CA SER A 333 -7.60 -16.41 9.29
C SER A 333 -6.45 -15.44 9.04
N LEU A 334 -5.85 -14.90 10.12
CA LEU A 334 -4.67 -14.04 10.03
C LEU A 334 -3.40 -14.88 10.07
N ASP A 335 -2.58 -14.81 9.04
CA ASP A 335 -1.23 -15.34 8.98
C ASP A 335 -0.20 -14.21 9.11
N ILE A 336 1.08 -14.55 8.98
CA ILE A 336 2.19 -13.59 9.04
C ILE A 336 2.03 -12.51 7.96
N ASN A 337 1.76 -12.91 6.74
CA ASN A 337 1.68 -11.99 5.59
C ASN A 337 0.46 -11.06 5.69
N ALA A 338 -0.68 -11.58 6.11
CA ALA A 338 -1.88 -10.78 6.36
C ALA A 338 -1.66 -9.75 7.48
N SER A 339 -0.96 -10.14 8.54
CA SER A 339 -0.62 -9.25 9.65
C SER A 339 0.29 -8.10 9.20
N ASP A 340 1.30 -8.37 8.37
CA ASP A 340 2.21 -7.36 7.84
C ASP A 340 1.54 -6.44 6.81
N LYS A 341 0.76 -7.01 5.88
CA LYS A 341 -0.01 -6.25 4.88
C LYS A 341 -0.96 -5.26 5.56
N ALA A 342 -1.77 -5.74 6.51
CA ALA A 342 -2.71 -4.89 7.23
C ALA A 342 -1.98 -3.84 8.07
N ALA A 343 -0.93 -4.20 8.82
CA ALA A 343 -0.20 -3.28 9.67
C ALA A 343 0.41 -2.11 8.87
N ARG A 344 1.01 -2.38 7.71
CA ARG A 344 1.57 -1.35 6.83
C ARG A 344 0.49 -0.42 6.29
N PHE A 345 -0.65 -0.96 5.87
CA PHE A 345 -1.77 -0.17 5.36
C PHE A 345 -2.40 0.71 6.44
N ILE A 346 -2.57 0.20 7.66
CA ILE A 346 -3.06 0.98 8.80
C ILE A 346 -2.14 2.15 9.11
N GLN A 347 -0.81 1.92 9.13
CA GLN A 347 0.16 2.99 9.33
C GLN A 347 0.11 4.06 8.23
N LEU A 348 -0.08 3.66 6.98
CA LEU A 348 -0.23 4.58 5.85
C LEU A 348 -1.49 5.45 6.04
N CYS A 349 -2.62 4.84 6.36
CA CYS A 349 -3.86 5.56 6.62
C CYS A 349 -3.74 6.51 7.80
N ASP A 350 -3.15 6.05 8.90
CA ASP A 350 -2.94 6.89 10.09
C ASP A 350 -2.01 8.07 9.80
N ALA A 351 -0.89 7.84 9.10
CA ALA A 351 0.06 8.90 8.74
C ALA A 351 -0.60 10.04 7.94
N PHE A 352 -1.54 9.70 7.06
CA PHE A 352 -2.20 10.66 6.17
C PHE A 352 -3.65 11.01 6.57
N GLY A 353 -4.07 10.66 7.77
CA GLY A 353 -5.35 11.10 8.31
C GLY A 353 -6.56 10.48 7.63
N ILE A 354 -6.43 9.25 7.11
CA ILE A 354 -7.48 8.50 6.42
C ILE A 354 -8.21 7.63 7.44
N PRO A 355 -9.52 7.82 7.67
CA PRO A 355 -10.31 6.98 8.57
C PRO A 355 -10.29 5.52 8.18
N LEU A 356 -10.33 4.62 9.17
CA LEU A 356 -10.29 3.18 9.00
C LEU A 356 -11.68 2.55 9.20
N ILE A 357 -12.06 1.68 8.28
CA ILE A 357 -13.23 0.80 8.38
C ILE A 357 -12.73 -0.64 8.44
N ASN A 358 -13.07 -1.35 9.51
CA ASN A 358 -12.66 -2.73 9.73
C ASN A 358 -13.88 -3.65 9.59
N LEU A 359 -13.84 -4.59 8.65
CA LEU A 359 -14.89 -5.58 8.43
C LEU A 359 -14.40 -6.93 8.92
N VAL A 360 -15.01 -7.44 9.99
CA VAL A 360 -14.47 -8.56 10.76
C VAL A 360 -15.26 -9.85 10.50
N ASP A 361 -14.57 -10.85 9.97
CA ASP A 361 -14.98 -12.26 9.93
C ASP A 361 -13.71 -13.11 10.07
N VAL A 362 -13.23 -13.27 11.31
CA VAL A 362 -11.93 -13.89 11.61
C VAL A 362 -12.07 -15.05 12.60
N PRO A 363 -11.73 -16.29 12.19
CA PRO A 363 -11.80 -17.46 13.07
C PRO A 363 -10.60 -17.59 14.02
N GLY A 364 -9.48 -16.90 13.74
CA GLY A 364 -8.25 -16.99 14.52
C GLY A 364 -7.02 -16.52 13.77
N PHE A 365 -5.88 -16.50 14.46
CA PHE A 365 -4.60 -16.56 13.78
C PHE A 365 -4.40 -17.97 13.22
N LEU A 366 -3.76 -18.07 12.05
CA LEU A 366 -3.52 -19.35 11.38
C LEU A 366 -2.61 -20.26 12.27
N PRO A 367 -3.09 -21.42 12.72
CA PRO A 367 -2.28 -22.32 13.52
C PRO A 367 -1.29 -23.11 12.65
N GLY A 368 -0.15 -23.49 13.21
CA GLY A 368 0.80 -24.37 12.55
C GLY A 368 2.25 -24.09 12.95
N ALA A 369 3.08 -25.13 12.91
CA ALA A 369 4.49 -25.03 13.26
C ALA A 369 5.23 -23.98 12.37
N ASP A 370 4.90 -23.92 11.08
CA ASP A 370 5.52 -22.98 10.15
C ASP A 370 5.22 -21.53 10.54
N GLN A 371 3.98 -21.23 10.95
CA GLN A 371 3.59 -19.90 11.42
C GLN A 371 4.29 -19.55 12.75
N GLU A 372 4.32 -20.49 13.70
CA GLU A 372 5.00 -20.27 14.99
C GLU A 372 6.51 -20.08 14.81
N HIS A 373 7.16 -20.92 14.01
CA HIS A 373 8.61 -20.84 13.76
C HIS A 373 8.99 -19.60 12.95
N ALA A 374 8.15 -19.15 12.05
CA ALA A 374 8.36 -17.92 11.28
C ALA A 374 7.98 -16.65 12.07
N GLY A 375 7.39 -16.77 13.27
CA GLY A 375 7.19 -15.68 14.22
C GLY A 375 5.82 -15.00 14.15
N ILE A 376 4.73 -15.76 13.98
CA ILE A 376 3.35 -15.24 13.97
C ILE A 376 3.05 -14.35 15.19
N ILE A 377 3.63 -14.66 16.37
CA ILE A 377 3.47 -13.86 17.58
C ILE A 377 4.00 -12.43 17.36
N ARG A 378 5.17 -12.29 16.76
CA ARG A 378 5.80 -11.00 16.49
C ARG A 378 5.03 -10.21 15.42
N HIS A 379 4.60 -10.87 14.34
CA HIS A 379 3.82 -10.25 13.26
C HIS A 379 2.40 -9.90 13.72
N GLY A 380 1.73 -10.76 14.46
CA GLY A 380 0.44 -10.46 15.07
C GLY A 380 0.52 -9.31 16.10
N ALA A 381 1.59 -9.25 16.90
CA ALA A 381 1.82 -8.14 17.81
C ALA A 381 2.01 -6.81 17.09
N LYS A 382 2.57 -6.81 15.86
CA LYS A 382 2.67 -5.63 15.00
C LYS A 382 1.28 -5.05 14.68
N LEU A 383 0.34 -5.91 14.31
CA LEU A 383 -1.04 -5.51 14.01
C LEU A 383 -1.75 -4.92 15.25
N LEU A 384 -1.61 -5.58 16.42
CA LEU A 384 -2.12 -5.04 17.69
C LEU A 384 -1.54 -3.65 18.01
N TYR A 385 -0.23 -3.49 17.79
CA TYR A 385 0.46 -2.24 18.06
C TYR A 385 -0.07 -1.09 17.18
N VAL A 386 -0.15 -1.30 15.86
CA VAL A 386 -0.54 -0.21 14.94
C VAL A 386 -1.97 0.26 15.17
N TYR A 387 -2.92 -0.63 15.47
CA TYR A 387 -4.27 -0.23 15.85
C TYR A 387 -4.31 0.55 17.17
N SER A 388 -3.50 0.12 18.15
CA SER A 388 -3.46 0.78 19.46
C SER A 388 -2.93 2.21 19.39
N VAL A 389 -2.02 2.50 18.46
CA VAL A 389 -1.41 3.83 18.31
C VAL A 389 -2.06 4.68 17.20
N ALA A 390 -2.86 4.08 16.33
CA ALA A 390 -3.55 4.82 15.27
C ALA A 390 -4.59 5.78 15.85
N GLU A 391 -4.54 7.05 15.43
CA GLU A 391 -5.34 8.16 15.96
C GLU A 391 -6.48 8.58 15.03
N VAL A 392 -6.48 8.10 13.78
CA VAL A 392 -7.59 8.34 12.85
C VAL A 392 -8.89 7.72 13.37
N PRO A 393 -10.06 8.17 12.91
CA PRO A 393 -11.31 7.49 13.18
C PRO A 393 -11.23 6.01 12.83
N LYS A 394 -11.63 5.13 13.76
CA LYS A 394 -11.63 3.67 13.62
C LYS A 394 -13.04 3.13 13.82
N LEU A 395 -13.65 2.64 12.74
CA LEU A 395 -15.00 2.09 12.73
C LEU A 395 -14.90 0.59 12.47
N THR A 396 -15.44 -0.23 13.37
CA THR A 396 -15.39 -1.69 13.24
C THR A 396 -16.80 -2.26 13.10
N VAL A 397 -16.98 -3.15 12.14
CA VAL A 397 -18.22 -3.91 11.92
C VAL A 397 -17.89 -5.40 12.02
N VAL A 398 -18.47 -6.08 12.99
CA VAL A 398 -18.35 -7.54 13.13
C VAL A 398 -19.49 -8.20 12.36
N LEU A 399 -19.16 -8.88 11.26
CA LEU A 399 -20.14 -9.49 10.37
C LEU A 399 -20.52 -10.90 10.82
N ARG A 400 -19.52 -11.73 11.17
CA ARG A 400 -19.72 -13.13 11.54
C ARG A 400 -18.71 -13.54 12.62
N LYS A 401 -17.69 -14.33 12.30
CA LYS A 401 -16.71 -14.85 13.28
C LYS A 401 -15.80 -13.75 13.81
N ALA A 402 -15.60 -13.73 15.11
CA ALA A 402 -14.66 -12.83 15.78
C ALA A 402 -14.12 -13.55 17.03
N TYR A 403 -13.08 -14.39 16.86
CA TYR A 403 -12.64 -15.29 17.90
C TYR A 403 -11.24 -14.95 18.43
N GLY A 404 -11.12 -15.00 19.76
CA GLY A 404 -9.85 -14.95 20.47
C GLY A 404 -9.04 -13.67 20.20
N GLY A 405 -7.71 -13.84 20.14
CA GLY A 405 -6.79 -12.72 19.93
C GLY A 405 -6.91 -12.06 18.56
N SER A 406 -7.39 -12.78 17.55
CA SER A 406 -7.58 -12.19 16.21
C SER A 406 -8.77 -11.22 16.16
N TYR A 407 -9.82 -11.44 16.96
CA TYR A 407 -10.86 -10.43 17.16
C TYR A 407 -10.28 -9.12 17.69
N LEU A 408 -9.42 -9.20 18.70
CA LEU A 408 -8.73 -8.01 19.21
C LEU A 408 -7.89 -7.36 18.10
N ALA A 409 -7.11 -8.15 17.37
CA ALA A 409 -6.23 -7.70 16.30
C ALA A 409 -6.96 -7.04 15.10
N MET A 410 -8.25 -7.27 14.94
CA MET A 410 -9.10 -6.62 13.93
C MET A 410 -9.80 -5.35 14.47
N CYS A 411 -9.12 -4.61 15.34
CA CYS A 411 -9.59 -3.35 15.91
C CYS A 411 -10.86 -3.49 16.77
N SER A 412 -10.77 -4.24 17.87
CA SER A 412 -11.83 -4.27 18.88
C SER A 412 -11.96 -2.93 19.61
N LYS A 413 -13.02 -2.81 20.43
CA LYS A 413 -13.20 -1.65 21.31
C LYS A 413 -11.99 -1.40 22.21
N ASP A 414 -11.36 -2.46 22.70
CA ASP A 414 -10.20 -2.41 23.59
C ASP A 414 -8.93 -1.88 22.89
N LEU A 415 -8.83 -2.01 21.56
CA LEU A 415 -7.74 -1.43 20.76
C LEU A 415 -8.08 -0.05 20.19
N GLY A 416 -9.09 0.61 20.78
CA GLY A 416 -9.40 1.99 20.51
C GLY A 416 -10.29 2.21 19.27
N ALA A 417 -11.12 1.23 18.88
CA ALA A 417 -12.20 1.49 17.93
C ALA A 417 -13.14 2.56 18.51
N ASP A 418 -13.44 3.59 17.73
CA ASP A 418 -14.35 4.66 18.13
C ASP A 418 -15.79 4.15 18.21
N PHE A 419 -16.20 3.37 17.18
CA PHE A 419 -17.47 2.64 17.18
C PHE A 419 -17.25 1.19 16.75
N VAL A 420 -17.95 0.30 17.45
CA VAL A 420 -18.04 -1.13 17.10
C VAL A 420 -19.49 -1.49 16.85
N TYR A 421 -19.79 -1.85 15.63
CA TYR A 421 -21.09 -2.38 15.20
C TYR A 421 -20.99 -3.89 15.08
N ALA A 422 -22.09 -4.59 15.28
CA ALA A 422 -22.19 -6.01 15.00
C ALA A 422 -23.47 -6.33 14.24
N TRP A 423 -23.39 -7.25 13.30
CA TRP A 423 -24.58 -7.83 12.68
C TRP A 423 -25.18 -8.90 13.59
N PRO A 424 -26.46 -9.25 13.43
CA PRO A 424 -27.07 -10.34 14.21
C PRO A 424 -26.39 -11.70 14.02
N THR A 425 -25.68 -11.87 12.90
CA THR A 425 -24.87 -13.06 12.54
C THR A 425 -23.52 -13.11 13.23
N ALA A 426 -23.14 -12.06 13.97
CA ALA A 426 -21.83 -11.98 14.61
C ALA A 426 -21.69 -13.00 15.77
N GLU A 427 -20.55 -13.67 15.78
CA GLU A 427 -20.15 -14.64 16.82
C GLU A 427 -18.87 -14.11 17.51
N ILE A 428 -19.01 -13.47 18.66
CA ILE A 428 -17.90 -12.88 19.39
C ILE A 428 -17.58 -13.72 20.60
N ALA A 429 -16.44 -14.44 20.60
CA ALA A 429 -16.08 -15.38 21.66
C ALA A 429 -14.57 -15.59 21.77
N VAL A 430 -14.13 -16.22 22.87
CA VAL A 430 -12.73 -16.61 23.06
C VAL A 430 -12.28 -17.64 22.01
N MET A 431 -13.19 -18.54 21.61
CA MET A 431 -12.99 -19.52 20.53
C MET A 431 -14.35 -19.96 19.99
N GLY A 432 -14.36 -20.55 18.80
CA GLY A 432 -15.59 -21.06 18.21
C GLY A 432 -16.29 -22.09 19.09
N ALA A 433 -17.62 -22.13 19.05
CA ALA A 433 -18.46 -22.94 19.94
C ALA A 433 -18.08 -24.42 20.00
N ALA A 434 -17.65 -25.01 18.89
CA ALA A 434 -17.20 -26.40 18.82
C ALA A 434 -15.94 -26.67 19.65
N GLY A 435 -14.98 -25.74 19.63
CA GLY A 435 -13.77 -25.80 20.47
C GLY A 435 -14.10 -25.59 21.94
N ALA A 436 -14.89 -24.56 22.23
CA ALA A 436 -15.30 -24.19 23.58
C ALA A 436 -16.06 -25.32 24.27
N ALA A 437 -17.01 -25.95 23.58
CA ALA A 437 -17.77 -27.08 24.12
C ALA A 437 -16.87 -28.25 24.52
N ASN A 438 -15.85 -28.56 23.71
CA ASN A 438 -14.90 -29.63 24.03
C ASN A 438 -14.04 -29.34 25.27
N VAL A 439 -13.83 -28.07 25.61
CA VAL A 439 -13.06 -27.66 26.81
C VAL A 439 -13.97 -27.59 28.03
N VAL A 440 -15.06 -26.82 27.93
CA VAL A 440 -15.94 -26.50 29.05
C VAL A 440 -16.76 -27.72 29.50
N PHE A 441 -17.30 -28.47 28.56
CA PHE A 441 -18.21 -29.61 28.83
C PHE A 441 -17.55 -30.97 28.63
N ARG A 442 -16.23 -31.05 28.62
CA ARG A 442 -15.46 -32.28 28.34
C ARG A 442 -15.94 -33.48 29.14
N LYS A 443 -16.12 -33.29 30.45
CA LYS A 443 -16.52 -34.38 31.35
C LYS A 443 -17.95 -34.87 31.10
N GLU A 444 -18.86 -33.91 30.84
CA GLU A 444 -20.26 -34.19 30.55
C GLU A 444 -20.41 -34.94 29.21
N ILE A 445 -19.69 -34.49 28.20
CA ILE A 445 -19.68 -35.14 26.88
C ILE A 445 -19.14 -36.57 26.96
N GLN A 446 -18.06 -36.78 27.72
CA GLN A 446 -17.45 -38.10 27.86
C GLN A 446 -18.30 -39.08 28.71
N ALA A 447 -19.09 -38.56 29.64
CA ALA A 447 -19.94 -39.38 30.51
C ALA A 447 -21.34 -39.69 29.91
N ALA A 448 -21.70 -39.08 28.79
CA ALA A 448 -23.01 -39.26 28.15
C ALA A 448 -23.13 -40.64 27.47
N GLU A 449 -24.33 -41.19 27.42
CA GLU A 449 -24.62 -42.42 26.67
C GLU A 449 -24.32 -42.31 25.19
N ASP A 450 -24.65 -41.13 24.58
CA ASP A 450 -24.23 -40.74 23.22
C ASP A 450 -23.37 -39.49 23.26
N PRO A 451 -22.04 -39.64 23.29
CA PRO A 451 -21.12 -38.49 23.33
C PRO A 451 -21.22 -37.55 22.12
N LYS A 452 -21.64 -38.07 20.95
CA LYS A 452 -21.79 -37.24 19.74
C LYS A 452 -23.06 -36.37 19.81
N ALA A 453 -24.15 -36.90 20.31
CA ALA A 453 -25.38 -36.14 20.52
C ALA A 453 -25.17 -35.08 21.62
N ALA A 454 -24.61 -35.49 22.77
CA ALA A 454 -24.29 -34.59 23.85
C ALA A 454 -23.32 -33.44 23.40
N ARG A 455 -22.34 -33.75 22.58
CA ARG A 455 -21.46 -32.75 22.01
C ARG A 455 -22.19 -31.71 21.16
N ARG A 456 -23.10 -32.16 20.29
CA ARG A 456 -23.93 -31.26 19.45
C ARG A 456 -24.78 -30.32 20.30
N GLU A 457 -25.45 -30.88 21.32
CA GLU A 457 -26.25 -30.10 22.26
C GLU A 457 -25.43 -29.05 22.99
N LYS A 458 -24.22 -29.39 23.47
CA LYS A 458 -23.32 -28.48 24.19
C LYS A 458 -22.75 -27.40 23.26
N ILE A 459 -22.50 -27.71 21.99
CA ILE A 459 -22.09 -26.71 20.99
C ILE A 459 -23.22 -25.69 20.79
N GLN A 460 -24.44 -26.16 20.61
CA GLN A 460 -25.62 -25.29 20.44
C GLN A 460 -25.83 -24.43 21.69
N LEU A 461 -25.80 -25.02 22.88
CA LEU A 461 -25.92 -24.29 24.15
C LEU A 461 -24.88 -23.20 24.30
N TYR A 462 -23.61 -23.49 23.97
CA TYR A 462 -22.53 -22.50 24.05
C TYR A 462 -22.72 -21.38 23.03
N SER A 463 -23.11 -21.74 21.80
CA SER A 463 -23.37 -20.76 20.75
C SER A 463 -24.48 -19.78 21.16
N GLU A 464 -25.62 -20.30 21.64
CA GLU A 464 -26.77 -19.47 22.01
C GLU A 464 -26.51 -18.58 23.24
N GLN A 465 -25.70 -19.02 24.18
CA GLN A 465 -25.44 -18.28 25.42
C GLN A 465 -24.26 -17.31 25.35
N PHE A 466 -23.20 -17.67 24.61
CA PHE A 466 -21.91 -16.98 24.72
C PHE A 466 -21.40 -16.42 23.39
N ALA A 467 -21.70 -17.05 22.25
CA ALA A 467 -21.18 -16.64 20.97
C ALA A 467 -22.21 -15.80 20.20
N THR A 468 -22.73 -14.75 20.83
CA THR A 468 -23.71 -13.85 20.21
C THR A 468 -23.29 -12.39 20.34
N PRO A 469 -23.69 -11.50 19.41
CA PRO A 469 -23.37 -10.08 19.50
C PRO A 469 -24.01 -9.44 20.73
N TYR A 470 -25.14 -9.98 21.22
CA TYR A 470 -25.87 -9.44 22.37
C TYR A 470 -25.11 -9.61 23.69
N MET A 471 -24.36 -10.71 23.84
CA MET A 471 -23.47 -10.89 24.99
C MET A 471 -22.38 -9.83 25.02
N ALA A 472 -21.71 -9.57 23.90
CA ALA A 472 -20.69 -8.53 23.77
C ALA A 472 -21.30 -7.11 23.98
N ALA A 473 -22.48 -6.85 23.41
CA ALA A 473 -23.18 -5.59 23.57
C ALA A 473 -23.61 -5.34 25.04
N SER A 474 -24.07 -6.37 25.74
CA SER A 474 -24.42 -6.25 27.16
C SER A 474 -23.25 -5.90 28.07
N ARG A 475 -22.02 -6.08 27.57
CA ARG A 475 -20.75 -5.77 28.26
C ARG A 475 -20.11 -4.48 27.78
N GLY A 476 -20.70 -3.80 26.77
CA GLY A 476 -20.16 -2.58 26.19
C GLY A 476 -19.00 -2.77 25.21
N PHE A 477 -18.74 -3.98 24.72
CA PHE A 477 -17.73 -4.26 23.70
C PHE A 477 -18.25 -4.02 22.27
N VAL A 478 -19.56 -3.98 22.09
CA VAL A 478 -20.28 -3.61 20.88
C VAL A 478 -21.20 -2.45 21.22
N ASP A 479 -21.06 -1.34 20.47
CA ASP A 479 -21.86 -0.15 20.72
C ASP A 479 -23.30 -0.32 20.19
N LEU A 480 -23.46 -0.94 19.02
CA LEU A 480 -24.78 -1.17 18.40
C LEU A 480 -24.81 -2.52 17.68
N VAL A 481 -25.89 -3.26 17.89
CA VAL A 481 -26.27 -4.38 17.01
C VAL A 481 -27.21 -3.83 15.95
N ILE A 482 -26.85 -3.94 14.68
CA ILE A 482 -27.54 -3.28 13.56
C ILE A 482 -27.95 -4.29 12.49
N ARG A 483 -28.97 -3.96 11.69
CA ARG A 483 -29.26 -4.70 10.47
C ARG A 483 -28.12 -4.52 9.48
N PRO A 484 -27.71 -5.55 8.73
CA PRO A 484 -26.66 -5.40 7.71
C PRO A 484 -26.95 -4.27 6.72
N SER A 485 -28.19 -4.13 6.27
CA SER A 485 -28.64 -3.04 5.38
C SER A 485 -28.54 -1.62 5.96
N GLU A 486 -28.40 -1.46 7.28
CA GLU A 486 -28.21 -0.16 7.92
C GLU A 486 -26.73 0.27 7.99
N THR A 487 -25.80 -0.64 7.64
CA THR A 487 -24.35 -0.46 7.92
C THR A 487 -23.79 0.81 7.29
N ARG A 488 -24.03 1.05 6.00
CA ARG A 488 -23.54 2.26 5.31
C ARG A 488 -24.03 3.54 6.01
N ALA A 489 -25.32 3.63 6.30
CA ALA A 489 -25.89 4.81 6.96
C ALA A 489 -25.27 5.07 8.34
N ARG A 490 -25.02 3.99 9.12
CA ARG A 490 -24.37 4.10 10.43
C ARG A 490 -22.91 4.53 10.33
N LEU A 491 -22.18 4.00 9.34
CA LEU A 491 -20.79 4.39 9.09
C LEU A 491 -20.68 5.85 8.64
N LEU A 492 -21.60 6.34 7.79
CA LEU A 492 -21.65 7.75 7.38
C LEU A 492 -21.84 8.68 8.57
N VAL A 493 -22.83 8.42 9.41
CA VAL A 493 -23.09 9.23 10.62
C VAL A 493 -21.89 9.22 11.58
N ALA A 494 -21.28 8.05 11.78
CA ALA A 494 -20.09 7.94 12.62
C ALA A 494 -18.88 8.68 12.03
N LEU A 495 -18.69 8.60 10.71
CA LEU A 495 -17.62 9.32 10.04
C LEU A 495 -17.80 10.84 10.15
N GLU A 496 -19.00 11.37 9.91
CA GLU A 496 -19.31 12.79 10.09
C GLU A 496 -19.04 13.27 11.52
N LEU A 497 -19.41 12.48 12.53
CA LEU A 497 -19.16 12.79 13.94
C LEU A 497 -17.65 12.85 14.24
N LEU A 498 -16.87 11.96 13.64
CA LEU A 498 -15.46 11.78 13.96
C LEU A 498 -14.51 12.46 12.97
N ILE A 499 -14.99 13.01 11.87
CA ILE A 499 -14.13 13.60 10.82
C ILE A 499 -13.20 14.69 11.36
N ASN A 500 -13.58 15.36 12.44
CA ASN A 500 -12.80 16.38 13.13
C ASN A 500 -12.15 15.87 14.43
N LYS A 501 -12.06 14.54 14.61
CA LYS A 501 -11.39 13.96 15.79
C LYS A 501 -9.98 14.53 15.92
N GLU A 502 -9.69 15.13 17.07
CA GLU A 502 -8.36 15.66 17.36
C GLU A 502 -7.35 14.51 17.44
N ARG A 503 -6.26 14.67 16.72
CA ARG A 503 -5.15 13.71 16.71
C ARG A 503 -4.07 14.20 17.69
N GLN A 504 -3.68 13.35 18.61
CA GLN A 504 -2.59 13.61 19.53
C GLN A 504 -1.34 12.86 19.05
N PRO A 505 -0.26 13.56 18.66
CA PRO A 505 0.93 12.88 18.16
C PRO A 505 1.47 11.90 19.19
N HIS A 506 1.44 10.61 18.89
CA HIS A 506 2.10 9.61 19.69
C HIS A 506 3.62 9.76 19.58
N PRO A 507 4.35 9.67 20.70
CA PRO A 507 5.80 9.55 20.62
C PRO A 507 6.15 8.31 19.79
N ARG A 508 7.23 8.38 19.01
CA ARG A 508 7.71 7.24 18.24
C ARG A 508 7.99 6.08 19.19
N GLY A 509 7.14 5.06 19.15
CA GLY A 509 7.29 3.85 19.95
C GLY A 509 8.23 2.84 19.28
N ASN A 510 8.56 1.77 20.02
CA ASN A 510 9.28 0.64 19.48
C ASN A 510 8.27 -0.41 18.99
N MET A 511 7.90 -0.32 17.71
CA MET A 511 6.99 -1.29 17.09
C MET A 511 7.66 -2.66 16.99
N PRO A 512 6.98 -3.79 17.29
CA PRO A 512 7.48 -5.13 17.00
C PRO A 512 7.76 -5.31 15.49
N LEU A 513 8.97 -5.80 15.13
CA LEU A 513 9.40 -5.99 13.72
C LEU A 513 9.36 -7.47 13.34
#